data_4b0e72242955eb14d31a396843c2089a
#
_entry.id   4b0e72242955eb14d31a396843c2089a
#
_cell.length_a   1.000
_cell.length_b   1.000
_cell.length_c   1.000
_cell.angle_alpha   90.00
_cell.angle_beta   90.00
_cell.angle_gamma   90.00
#
_symmetry.space_group_name_H-M   'P 1'
#
loop_
_entity.id
_entity.type
_entity.pdbx_description
1 polymer ?
#
loop_
_entity_poly.entity_id
_entity_poly.type
_entity_poly.pdbx_seq_one_letter_code
_entity_poly.pdbx_strand_id
1 'polypeptide(L)'
;MQAIARPSLFSRAVVILAIFAATLSGALAKDSSLHYLKEGKPDAATLLAPPPLPDSAEEMADLNEVRAVYHAAGSDDQTAAYSEKTFSVFNFAEAAGPFLVATNLPKTAAFFANVQSDAAAVTDQGKDFFKRPRPYTTDPSLANGKLEKSFSYPSGHSTESMVLALVLADLLPAKRAAIIAHARQIGWHRVQIARHYPTDIYAGRTLALAIVKQFKKSAAFERDFDAAKAELDAAQK
;
A
#
# COMPACT_ATOMS: atom_id res chain seq x y z
N MET A 1 51.73 57.49 -53.93
CA MET A 1 51.69 56.63 -55.14
C MET A 1 51.42 55.21 -54.73
N GLN A 2 50.59 54.56 -55.46
CA GLN A 2 50.19 53.12 -55.47
C GLN A 2 49.20 52.65 -54.46
N ALA A 3 48.03 52.40 -55.01
CA ALA A 3 46.94 51.62 -54.49
C ALA A 3 47.30 50.13 -54.47
N ILE A 4 46.91 49.44 -53.41
CA ILE A 4 46.87 47.97 -53.43
C ILE A 4 45.49 47.54 -52.96
N ALA A 5 44.92 46.66 -53.77
CA ALA A 5 43.56 46.10 -53.70
C ALA A 5 43.29 45.23 -52.48
N ARG A 6 42.03 45.24 -52.08
CA ARG A 6 41.47 44.28 -51.14
C ARG A 6 41.10 42.96 -51.86
N PRO A 7 41.28 41.80 -51.26
CA PRO A 7 40.45 40.62 -51.55
C PRO A 7 39.37 40.40 -50.51
N SER A 8 38.17 40.14 -50.98
CA SER A 8 37.00 39.74 -50.26
C SER A 8 37.17 38.31 -49.71
N LEU A 9 36.90 38.14 -48.37
CA LEU A 9 36.77 36.84 -47.77
C LEU A 9 35.30 36.57 -47.50
N PHE A 10 34.76 35.68 -48.31
CA PHE A 10 33.48 35.04 -48.04
C PHE A 10 33.59 34.20 -46.76
N SER A 11 32.94 34.63 -45.69
CA SER A 11 32.81 33.85 -44.48
C SER A 11 31.63 32.88 -44.68
N ARG A 12 31.93 31.60 -44.81
CA ARG A 12 30.94 30.52 -44.79
C ARG A 12 30.50 30.31 -43.35
N ALA A 13 29.30 30.76 -43.01
CA ALA A 13 28.64 30.40 -41.78
C ALA A 13 28.24 28.93 -41.84
N VAL A 14 28.90 28.09 -41.07
CA VAL A 14 28.47 26.70 -40.80
C VAL A 14 27.40 26.75 -39.71
N VAL A 15 26.16 26.57 -40.14
CA VAL A 15 25.05 26.38 -39.20
C VAL A 15 25.14 24.95 -38.67
N ILE A 16 25.60 24.78 -37.45
CA ILE A 16 25.55 23.51 -36.72
C ILE A 16 24.12 23.36 -36.15
N LEU A 17 23.32 22.55 -36.83
CA LEU A 17 22.00 22.16 -36.34
C LEU A 17 22.21 21.14 -35.22
N ALA A 18 22.17 21.57 -33.98
CA ALA A 18 22.15 20.66 -32.82
C ALA A 18 20.76 20.01 -32.73
N ILE A 19 20.66 18.77 -33.15
CA ILE A 19 19.47 17.92 -32.93
C ILE A 19 19.47 17.53 -31.47
N PHE A 20 18.65 18.20 -30.68
CA PHE A 20 18.35 17.79 -29.30
C PHE A 20 17.44 16.55 -29.38
N ALA A 21 18.03 15.37 -29.31
CA ALA A 21 17.29 14.15 -29.09
C ALA A 21 16.78 14.16 -27.64
N ALA A 22 15.56 14.63 -27.43
CA ALA A 22 14.85 14.44 -26.19
C ALA A 22 14.56 12.93 -26.03
N THR A 23 15.40 12.25 -25.27
CA THR A 23 15.08 10.90 -24.80
C THR A 23 13.92 11.03 -23.82
N LEU A 24 12.72 10.80 -24.32
CA LEU A 24 11.53 10.58 -23.50
C LEU A 24 11.80 9.26 -22.74
N SER A 25 12.40 9.37 -21.55
CA SER A 25 12.34 8.28 -20.56
C SER A 25 10.88 8.17 -20.12
N GLY A 26 10.11 7.43 -20.89
CA GLY A 26 8.84 6.95 -20.44
C GLY A 26 9.09 6.09 -19.20
N ALA A 27 8.87 6.66 -18.02
CA ALA A 27 8.58 5.85 -16.86
C ALA A 27 7.43 4.96 -17.31
N LEU A 28 7.67 3.66 -17.46
CA LEU A 28 6.63 2.66 -17.59
C LEU A 28 5.78 2.81 -16.33
N ALA A 29 4.71 3.58 -16.42
CA ALA A 29 3.61 3.52 -15.48
C ALA A 29 3.25 2.03 -15.44
N LYS A 30 3.41 1.41 -14.29
CA LYS A 30 2.93 0.06 -14.03
C LYS A 30 1.44 0.14 -14.30
N ASP A 31 1.02 -0.36 -15.45
CA ASP A 31 -0.39 -0.43 -15.85
C ASP A 31 -1.05 -1.44 -14.91
N SER A 32 -1.36 -0.97 -13.70
CA SER A 32 -2.15 -1.72 -12.73
C SER A 32 -3.60 -1.46 -13.09
N SER A 33 -4.08 -2.16 -14.11
CA SER A 33 -5.51 -2.22 -14.36
C SER A 33 -6.19 -2.70 -13.08
N LEU A 34 -7.05 -1.86 -12.49
CA LEU A 34 -7.87 -2.24 -11.35
C LEU A 34 -8.80 -3.38 -11.76
N HIS A 35 -8.91 -4.40 -10.91
CA HIS A 35 -9.70 -5.59 -11.18
C HIS A 35 -11.19 -5.41 -10.87
N TYR A 36 -11.49 -4.79 -9.76
CA TYR A 36 -12.85 -4.64 -9.22
C TYR A 36 -13.23 -3.19 -8.96
N LEU A 37 -12.26 -2.30 -8.80
CA LEU A 37 -12.49 -0.89 -8.56
C LEU A 37 -12.52 -0.09 -9.85
N LYS A 38 -13.15 1.07 -9.80
CA LYS A 38 -13.04 2.11 -10.83
C LYS A 38 -11.93 3.06 -10.45
N GLU A 39 -11.21 3.59 -11.43
CA GLU A 39 -10.18 4.60 -11.23
C GLU A 39 -10.71 5.76 -10.36
N GLY A 40 -9.90 6.19 -9.37
CA GLY A 40 -10.27 7.23 -8.42
C GLY A 40 -11.40 6.86 -7.44
N LYS A 41 -11.78 5.58 -7.30
CA LYS A 41 -12.84 5.14 -6.36
C LYS A 41 -12.41 3.92 -5.53
N PRO A 42 -12.42 4.00 -4.17
CA PRO A 42 -12.66 5.24 -3.38
C PRO A 42 -11.48 6.20 -3.49
N ASP A 43 -11.74 7.50 -3.38
CA ASP A 43 -10.71 8.52 -3.33
C ASP A 43 -10.22 8.70 -1.87
N ALA A 44 -9.01 8.25 -1.58
CA ALA A 44 -8.42 8.32 -0.27
C ALA A 44 -8.23 9.77 0.22
N ALA A 45 -7.93 10.70 -0.68
CA ALA A 45 -7.68 12.11 -0.35
C ALA A 45 -8.94 12.81 0.18
N THR A 46 -10.11 12.46 -0.35
CA THR A 46 -11.39 13.05 0.08
C THR A 46 -12.04 12.29 1.23
N LEU A 47 -11.69 11.01 1.40
CA LEU A 47 -12.29 10.14 2.41
C LEU A 47 -11.62 10.24 3.78
N LEU A 48 -10.30 10.33 3.78
CA LEU A 48 -9.51 10.30 5.01
C LEU A 48 -9.31 11.71 5.55
N ALA A 49 -9.42 11.86 6.88
CA ALA A 49 -8.92 13.05 7.54
C ALA A 49 -7.40 13.18 7.29
N PRO A 50 -6.85 14.39 7.14
CA PRO A 50 -5.41 14.55 7.02
C PRO A 50 -4.69 14.02 8.27
N PRO A 51 -3.45 13.50 8.11
CA PRO A 51 -2.64 13.13 9.27
C PRO A 51 -2.33 14.38 10.12
N PRO A 52 -1.91 14.19 11.39
CA PRO A 52 -1.42 15.30 12.21
C PRO A 52 -0.37 16.15 11.46
N LEU A 53 -0.44 17.45 11.64
CA LEU A 53 0.50 18.39 11.00
C LEU A 53 1.91 18.20 11.57
N PRO A 54 2.96 18.36 10.78
CA PRO A 54 4.34 18.34 11.26
C PRO A 54 4.53 19.32 12.43
N ASP A 55 5.27 18.89 13.44
CA ASP A 55 5.58 19.65 14.67
C ASP A 55 4.36 20.03 15.52
N SER A 56 3.17 19.47 15.26
CA SER A 56 1.99 19.68 16.11
C SER A 56 2.03 18.81 17.37
N ALA A 57 1.22 19.20 18.37
CA ALA A 57 1.04 18.42 19.59
C ALA A 57 0.48 17.02 19.31
N GLU A 58 -0.37 16.90 18.30
CA GLU A 58 -0.97 15.66 17.86
C GLU A 58 0.08 14.73 17.21
N GLU A 59 0.99 15.28 16.40
CA GLU A 59 2.09 14.48 15.84
C GLU A 59 3.05 14.02 16.93
N MET A 60 3.38 14.89 17.87
CA MET A 60 4.23 14.53 19.00
C MET A 60 3.61 13.45 19.88
N ALA A 61 2.29 13.49 20.10
CA ALA A 61 1.57 12.43 20.82
C ALA A 61 1.62 11.09 20.07
N ASP A 62 1.37 11.12 18.76
CA ASP A 62 1.42 9.96 17.87
C ASP A 62 2.84 9.34 17.84
N LEU A 63 3.88 10.17 17.78
CA LEU A 63 5.28 9.72 17.84
C LEU A 63 5.67 9.15 19.20
N ASN A 64 5.20 9.74 20.29
CA ASN A 64 5.47 9.24 21.64
C ASN A 64 4.82 7.86 21.84
N GLU A 65 3.64 7.62 21.27
CA GLU A 65 3.02 6.30 21.30
C GLU A 65 3.85 5.28 20.47
N VAL A 66 4.38 5.67 19.30
CA VAL A 66 5.32 4.81 18.54
C VAL A 66 6.52 4.43 19.41
N ARG A 67 7.16 5.41 20.07
CA ARG A 67 8.31 5.15 20.95
C ARG A 67 7.97 4.15 22.07
N ALA A 68 6.86 4.40 22.77
CA ALA A 68 6.41 3.55 23.85
C ALA A 68 6.14 2.11 23.38
N VAL A 69 5.41 1.95 22.29
CA VAL A 69 5.07 0.65 21.70
C VAL A 69 6.31 -0.08 21.17
N TYR A 70 7.22 0.63 20.49
CA TYR A 70 8.46 0.08 19.97
C TYR A 70 9.38 -0.46 21.07
N HIS A 71 9.54 0.29 22.17
CA HIS A 71 10.37 -0.12 23.28
C HIS A 71 9.74 -1.22 24.15
N ALA A 72 8.41 -1.31 24.15
CA ALA A 72 7.68 -2.37 24.86
C ALA A 72 7.57 -3.68 24.05
N ALA A 73 7.79 -3.64 22.73
CA ALA A 73 7.66 -4.80 21.87
C ALA A 73 8.73 -5.88 22.18
N GLY A 74 8.26 -7.08 22.48
CA GLY A 74 9.14 -8.24 22.69
C GLY A 74 9.74 -8.79 21.39
N SER A 75 10.67 -9.73 21.55
CA SER A 75 11.30 -10.42 20.40
C SER A 75 10.30 -11.13 19.50
N ASP A 76 9.26 -11.71 20.11
CA ASP A 76 8.21 -12.45 19.40
C ASP A 76 7.33 -11.51 18.54
N ASP A 77 6.93 -10.36 19.10
CA ASP A 77 6.22 -9.31 18.38
C ASP A 77 7.02 -8.80 17.18
N GLN A 78 8.31 -8.54 17.37
CA GLN A 78 9.19 -8.09 16.30
C GLN A 78 9.36 -9.16 15.23
N THR A 79 9.52 -10.42 15.62
CA THR A 79 9.64 -11.57 14.70
C THR A 79 8.36 -11.70 13.86
N ALA A 80 7.19 -11.66 14.50
CA ALA A 80 5.90 -11.67 13.82
C ALA A 80 5.78 -10.50 12.82
N ALA A 81 6.08 -9.26 13.26
CA ALA A 81 6.04 -8.07 12.42
C ALA A 81 6.95 -8.15 11.20
N TYR A 82 8.13 -8.75 11.31
CA TYR A 82 9.04 -8.95 10.19
C TYR A 82 8.61 -10.09 9.26
N SER A 83 8.01 -11.16 9.78
CA SER A 83 7.47 -12.26 8.97
C SER A 83 6.32 -11.83 8.07
N GLU A 84 5.56 -10.81 8.50
CA GLU A 84 4.45 -10.23 7.77
C GLU A 84 4.85 -9.18 6.72
N LYS A 85 6.14 -9.03 6.42
CA LYS A 85 6.61 -8.08 5.39
C LYS A 85 5.91 -8.26 4.04
N THR A 86 5.64 -9.50 3.68
CA THR A 86 4.75 -9.90 2.59
C THR A 86 3.72 -10.85 3.17
N PHE A 87 2.46 -10.61 2.90
CA PHE A 87 1.37 -11.43 3.38
C PHE A 87 0.30 -11.60 2.29
N SER A 88 -0.56 -12.56 2.49
CA SER A 88 -1.72 -12.85 1.65
C SER A 88 -2.90 -13.29 2.53
N VAL A 89 -4.02 -13.63 1.91
CA VAL A 89 -5.16 -14.20 2.65
C VAL A 89 -4.80 -15.48 3.41
N PHE A 90 -3.79 -16.22 2.98
CA PHE A 90 -3.39 -17.47 3.63
C PHE A 90 -2.67 -17.28 4.97
N ASN A 91 -2.20 -16.07 5.28
CA ASN A 91 -1.71 -15.73 6.62
C ASN A 91 -2.83 -15.73 7.67
N PHE A 92 -4.10 -15.75 7.24
CA PHE A 92 -5.26 -15.89 8.14
C PHE A 92 -5.62 -17.33 8.49
N ALA A 93 -4.81 -18.33 8.11
CA ALA A 93 -5.11 -19.74 8.34
C ALA A 93 -5.30 -20.09 9.83
N GLU A 94 -4.55 -19.46 10.74
CA GLU A 94 -4.72 -19.64 12.19
C GLU A 94 -6.11 -19.17 12.66
N ALA A 95 -6.59 -18.05 12.14
CA ALA A 95 -7.89 -17.49 12.50
C ALA A 95 -9.08 -18.15 11.77
N ALA A 96 -8.87 -18.54 10.51
CA ALA A 96 -9.93 -19.08 9.64
C ALA A 96 -10.08 -20.60 9.76
N GLY A 97 -8.96 -21.32 9.84
CA GLY A 97 -8.91 -22.78 9.91
C GLY A 97 -7.83 -23.37 9.00
N PRO A 98 -7.37 -24.60 9.29
CA PRO A 98 -6.26 -25.26 8.61
C PRO A 98 -6.55 -25.62 7.14
N PHE A 99 -7.78 -25.54 6.69
CA PHE A 99 -8.18 -25.73 5.28
C PHE A 99 -7.71 -24.57 4.38
N LEU A 100 -7.39 -23.41 4.95
CA LEU A 100 -6.99 -22.22 4.20
C LEU A 100 -5.52 -22.35 3.74
N VAL A 101 -5.31 -23.16 2.68
CA VAL A 101 -3.99 -23.48 2.12
C VAL A 101 -3.96 -23.14 0.63
N ALA A 102 -2.99 -22.34 0.21
CA ALA A 102 -2.92 -21.78 -1.14
C ALA A 102 -2.92 -22.83 -2.26
N THR A 103 -2.20 -23.94 -2.08
CA THR A 103 -2.11 -25.03 -3.07
C THR A 103 -3.45 -25.72 -3.34
N ASN A 104 -4.37 -25.66 -2.39
CA ASN A 104 -5.66 -26.34 -2.47
C ASN A 104 -6.81 -25.41 -2.88
N LEU A 105 -6.55 -24.09 -2.95
CA LEU A 105 -7.55 -23.04 -3.14
C LEU A 105 -7.16 -22.05 -4.26
N PRO A 106 -6.96 -22.52 -5.51
CA PRO A 106 -6.47 -21.66 -6.58
C PRO A 106 -7.43 -20.53 -6.97
N LYS A 107 -8.75 -20.73 -6.92
CA LYS A 107 -9.72 -19.65 -7.19
C LYS A 107 -9.70 -18.60 -6.10
N THR A 108 -9.67 -19.03 -4.86
CA THR A 108 -9.52 -18.15 -3.69
C THR A 108 -8.22 -17.36 -3.74
N ALA A 109 -7.10 -18.02 -4.09
CA ALA A 109 -5.82 -17.37 -4.25
C ALA A 109 -5.85 -16.25 -5.31
N ALA A 110 -6.39 -16.54 -6.50
CA ALA A 110 -6.51 -15.56 -7.58
C ALA A 110 -7.44 -14.39 -7.19
N PHE A 111 -8.59 -14.69 -6.61
CA PHE A 111 -9.54 -13.68 -6.13
C PHE A 111 -8.91 -12.72 -5.14
N PHE A 112 -8.27 -13.24 -4.09
CA PHE A 112 -7.66 -12.40 -3.05
C PHE A 112 -6.40 -11.68 -3.51
N ALA A 113 -5.67 -12.19 -4.50
CA ALA A 113 -4.58 -11.45 -5.13
C ALA A 113 -5.09 -10.17 -5.84
N ASN A 114 -6.22 -10.28 -6.56
CA ASN A 114 -6.86 -9.12 -7.20
C ASN A 114 -7.40 -8.13 -6.16
N VAL A 115 -8.05 -8.62 -5.11
CA VAL A 115 -8.54 -7.79 -3.98
C VAL A 115 -7.40 -7.02 -3.33
N GLN A 116 -6.28 -7.67 -3.07
CA GLN A 116 -5.10 -7.05 -2.45
C GLN A 116 -4.43 -6.03 -3.39
N SER A 117 -4.32 -6.36 -4.68
CA SER A 117 -3.76 -5.46 -5.69
C SER A 117 -4.54 -4.14 -5.78
N ASP A 118 -5.86 -4.21 -5.84
CA ASP A 118 -6.72 -3.03 -5.88
C ASP A 118 -6.61 -2.20 -4.58
N ALA A 119 -6.56 -2.87 -3.43
CA ALA A 119 -6.40 -2.20 -2.14
C ALA A 119 -5.04 -1.48 -2.03
N ALA A 120 -3.97 -2.09 -2.52
CA ALA A 120 -2.65 -1.48 -2.57
C ALA A 120 -2.63 -0.22 -3.46
N ALA A 121 -3.25 -0.29 -4.65
CA ALA A 121 -3.32 0.84 -5.57
C ALA A 121 -4.02 2.07 -4.95
N VAL A 122 -5.15 1.87 -4.26
CA VAL A 122 -5.86 2.95 -3.55
C VAL A 122 -5.03 3.50 -2.38
N THR A 123 -4.34 2.62 -1.66
CA THR A 123 -3.46 3.02 -0.56
C THR A 123 -2.29 3.88 -1.04
N ASP A 124 -1.67 3.50 -2.15
CA ASP A 124 -0.54 4.23 -2.73
C ASP A 124 -0.96 5.62 -3.23
N GLN A 125 -2.16 5.76 -3.82
CA GLN A 125 -2.73 7.09 -4.14
C GLN A 125 -2.85 7.96 -2.90
N GLY A 126 -3.32 7.42 -1.77
CA GLY A 126 -3.37 8.13 -0.50
C GLY A 126 -1.98 8.54 0.01
N LYS A 127 -0.99 7.65 -0.08
CA LYS A 127 0.40 7.94 0.30
C LYS A 127 0.98 9.08 -0.53
N ASP A 128 0.76 9.07 -1.83
CA ASP A 128 1.28 10.07 -2.76
C ASP A 128 0.60 11.44 -2.56
N PHE A 129 -0.65 11.45 -2.08
CA PHE A 129 -1.36 12.68 -1.75
C PHE A 129 -0.88 13.29 -0.42
N PHE A 130 -0.90 12.50 0.68
CA PHE A 130 -0.62 13.02 2.03
C PHE A 130 0.87 13.18 2.31
N LYS A 131 1.73 12.38 1.73
CA LYS A 131 3.21 12.44 1.80
C LYS A 131 3.77 12.50 3.23
N ARG A 132 3.10 11.86 4.19
CA ARG A 132 3.55 11.85 5.58
C ARG A 132 4.89 11.14 5.71
N PRO A 133 5.92 11.75 6.32
CA PRO A 133 7.16 11.04 6.67
C PRO A 133 6.88 9.88 7.62
N ARG A 134 7.77 8.90 7.66
CA ARG A 134 7.67 7.77 8.59
C ARG A 134 8.25 8.13 9.95
N PRO A 135 7.87 7.41 11.05
CA PRO A 135 8.36 7.69 12.41
C PRO A 135 9.88 7.79 12.51
N TYR A 136 10.61 6.89 11.86
CA TYR A 136 12.07 6.88 11.86
C TYR A 136 12.71 8.02 11.03
N THR A 137 11.94 8.78 10.25
CA THR A 137 12.41 9.99 9.59
C THR A 137 12.36 11.16 10.56
N THR A 138 11.35 11.21 11.41
CA THR A 138 11.18 12.24 12.46
C THR A 138 12.07 11.93 13.66
N ASP A 139 12.20 10.66 14.03
CA ASP A 139 13.09 10.18 15.10
C ASP A 139 14.03 9.08 14.58
N PRO A 140 15.28 9.42 14.21
CA PRO A 140 16.24 8.44 13.69
C PRO A 140 16.61 7.32 14.67
N SER A 141 16.37 7.45 15.97
CA SER A 141 16.60 6.38 16.95
C SER A 141 15.68 5.18 16.77
N LEU A 142 14.56 5.38 16.08
CA LEU A 142 13.59 4.33 15.71
C LEU A 142 13.97 3.57 14.42
N ALA A 143 15.05 3.98 13.76
CA ALA A 143 15.48 3.34 12.52
C ALA A 143 16.01 1.92 12.80
N ASN A 144 15.39 0.91 12.18
CA ASN A 144 15.76 -0.49 12.34
C ASN A 144 15.54 -1.27 11.05
N GLY A 145 16.31 -2.29 10.80
CA GLY A 145 16.20 -3.15 9.62
C GLY A 145 16.22 -2.38 8.29
N LYS A 146 15.58 -2.94 7.26
CA LYS A 146 15.47 -2.29 5.95
C LYS A 146 14.36 -1.24 5.97
N LEU A 147 14.72 0.02 5.76
CA LEU A 147 13.78 1.14 5.73
C LEU A 147 12.96 1.15 4.42
N GLU A 148 11.72 1.54 4.51
CA GLU A 148 10.80 1.67 3.39
C GLU A 148 10.95 3.06 2.74
N LYS A 149 10.80 3.12 1.42
CA LYS A 149 10.92 4.37 0.65
C LYS A 149 9.59 5.10 0.48
N SER A 150 8.46 4.38 0.63
CA SER A 150 7.12 4.95 0.49
C SER A 150 6.72 5.75 1.73
N PHE A 151 5.78 6.67 1.57
CA PHE A 151 5.21 7.48 2.64
C PHE A 151 4.46 6.65 3.69
N SER A 152 4.22 7.26 4.85
CA SER A 152 3.65 6.57 6.01
C SER A 152 2.13 6.45 5.94
N TYR A 153 1.41 7.51 5.57
CA TYR A 153 -0.04 7.60 5.70
C TYR A 153 -0.77 7.45 4.36
N PRO A 154 -1.83 6.63 4.32
CA PRO A 154 -2.27 5.64 5.28
C PRO A 154 -1.39 4.39 5.28
N SER A 155 -1.50 3.53 6.31
CA SER A 155 -0.73 2.29 6.39
C SER A 155 -1.20 1.24 5.38
N GLY A 156 -0.29 0.78 4.50
CA GLY A 156 -0.57 -0.28 3.53
C GLY A 156 -0.94 -1.59 4.19
N HIS A 157 -0.11 -2.09 5.11
CA HIS A 157 -0.40 -3.33 5.84
C HIS A 157 -1.75 -3.29 6.56
N SER A 158 -2.08 -2.15 7.20
CA SER A 158 -3.37 -2.00 7.87
C SER A 158 -4.56 -1.97 6.90
N THR A 159 -4.40 -1.30 5.75
CA THR A 159 -5.46 -1.25 4.73
C THR A 159 -5.67 -2.64 4.11
N GLU A 160 -4.61 -3.22 3.58
CA GLU A 160 -4.67 -4.48 2.84
C GLU A 160 -5.13 -5.63 3.75
N SER A 161 -4.53 -5.79 4.94
CA SER A 161 -4.95 -6.87 5.86
C SER A 161 -6.41 -6.73 6.27
N MET A 162 -6.89 -5.50 6.52
CA MET A 162 -8.27 -5.28 6.88
C MET A 162 -9.22 -5.51 5.68
N VAL A 163 -8.83 -5.18 4.45
CA VAL A 163 -9.61 -5.50 3.24
C VAL A 163 -9.73 -7.01 3.07
N LEU A 164 -8.60 -7.75 3.14
CA LEU A 164 -8.60 -9.21 3.06
C LEU A 164 -9.49 -9.82 4.16
N ALA A 165 -9.36 -9.31 5.40
CA ALA A 165 -10.13 -9.80 6.53
C ALA A 165 -11.63 -9.56 6.39
N LEU A 166 -12.05 -8.39 5.92
CA LEU A 166 -13.48 -8.08 5.72
C LEU A 166 -14.09 -8.98 4.66
N VAL A 167 -13.41 -9.19 3.54
CA VAL A 167 -13.87 -10.06 2.46
C VAL A 167 -13.87 -11.53 2.91
N LEU A 168 -12.82 -11.99 3.60
CA LEU A 168 -12.74 -13.35 4.12
C LEU A 168 -13.81 -13.61 5.21
N ALA A 169 -14.08 -12.62 6.04
CA ALA A 169 -15.12 -12.71 7.07
C ALA A 169 -16.55 -12.76 6.48
N ASP A 170 -16.76 -12.19 5.30
CA ASP A 170 -18.03 -12.35 4.57
C ASP A 170 -18.15 -13.75 3.95
N LEU A 171 -17.04 -14.38 3.55
CA LEU A 171 -16.97 -15.77 3.09
C LEU A 171 -17.11 -16.78 4.24
N LEU A 172 -16.61 -16.45 5.44
CA LEU A 172 -16.54 -17.30 6.63
C LEU A 172 -17.17 -16.61 7.85
N PRO A 173 -18.49 -16.35 7.87
CA PRO A 173 -19.13 -15.52 8.91
C PRO A 173 -18.90 -16.01 10.34
N ALA A 174 -18.85 -17.33 10.55
CA ALA A 174 -18.61 -17.94 11.87
C ALA A 174 -17.20 -17.63 12.43
N LYS A 175 -16.23 -17.24 11.57
CA LYS A 175 -14.86 -16.93 11.94
C LYS A 175 -14.56 -15.42 11.96
N ARG A 176 -15.58 -14.59 11.71
CA ARG A 176 -15.44 -13.13 11.54
C ARG A 176 -14.63 -12.46 12.65
N ALA A 177 -14.93 -12.75 13.91
CA ALA A 177 -14.27 -12.09 15.04
C ALA A 177 -12.75 -12.37 15.06
N ALA A 178 -12.34 -13.63 14.88
CA ALA A 178 -10.94 -14.04 14.87
C ALA A 178 -10.20 -13.45 13.67
N ILE A 179 -10.81 -13.49 12.48
CA ILE A 179 -10.23 -12.95 11.24
C ILE A 179 -9.97 -11.43 11.37
N ILE A 180 -10.96 -10.67 11.88
CA ILE A 180 -10.81 -9.22 12.07
C ILE A 180 -9.78 -8.90 13.15
N ALA A 181 -9.71 -9.69 14.23
CA ALA A 181 -8.71 -9.51 15.28
C ALA A 181 -7.28 -9.70 14.72
N HIS A 182 -7.07 -10.72 13.90
CA HIS A 182 -5.78 -10.98 13.26
C HIS A 182 -5.35 -9.83 12.32
N ALA A 183 -6.25 -9.29 11.50
CA ALA A 183 -5.94 -8.13 10.66
C ALA A 183 -5.55 -6.89 11.47
N ARG A 184 -6.22 -6.68 12.63
CA ARG A 184 -5.85 -5.59 13.53
C ARG A 184 -4.44 -5.75 14.09
N GLN A 185 -4.05 -6.99 14.34
CA GLN A 185 -2.71 -7.35 14.83
C GLN A 185 -1.65 -7.10 13.78
N ILE A 186 -1.84 -7.57 12.53
CA ILE A 186 -0.94 -7.27 11.40
C ILE A 186 -0.70 -5.76 11.25
N GLY A 187 -1.77 -4.97 11.33
CA GLY A 187 -1.62 -3.50 11.30
C GLY A 187 -0.82 -2.97 12.49
N TRP A 188 -1.07 -3.47 13.71
CA TRP A 188 -0.41 -2.99 14.93
C TRP A 188 1.06 -3.37 15.01
N HIS A 189 1.45 -4.51 14.48
CA HIS A 189 2.85 -4.93 14.36
C HIS A 189 3.69 -3.88 13.61
N ARG A 190 3.09 -3.09 12.74
CA ARG A 190 3.81 -2.00 12.03
C ARG A 190 4.18 -0.83 12.95
N VAL A 191 3.42 -0.60 14.02
CA VAL A 191 3.76 0.36 15.08
C VAL A 191 4.87 -0.23 15.97
N GLN A 192 4.78 -1.51 16.33
CA GLN A 192 5.77 -2.22 17.14
C GLN A 192 7.17 -2.25 16.53
N ILE A 193 7.30 -2.12 15.22
CA ILE A 193 8.59 -1.98 14.52
C ILE A 193 8.82 -0.57 13.97
N ALA A 194 8.12 0.43 14.47
CA ALA A 194 8.25 1.85 14.13
C ALA A 194 8.17 2.17 12.62
N ARG A 195 7.36 1.41 11.87
CA ARG A 195 7.11 1.67 10.44
C ARG A 195 5.99 2.67 10.20
N HIS A 196 5.05 2.73 11.13
CA HIS A 196 3.85 3.53 11.03
C HIS A 196 3.49 4.17 12.37
N TYR A 197 2.78 5.28 12.30
CA TYR A 197 2.12 5.86 13.46
C TYR A 197 0.77 5.17 13.73
N PRO A 198 0.24 5.20 14.96
CA PRO A 198 -1.11 4.70 15.26
C PRO A 198 -2.20 5.30 14.37
N THR A 199 -2.13 6.60 14.08
CA THR A 199 -3.11 7.27 13.20
C THR A 199 -3.06 6.75 11.77
N ASP A 200 -1.90 6.34 11.24
CA ASP A 200 -1.77 5.69 9.92
C ASP A 200 -2.54 4.36 9.89
N ILE A 201 -2.50 3.61 11.01
CA ILE A 201 -3.19 2.31 11.15
C ILE A 201 -4.71 2.51 11.14
N TYR A 202 -5.21 3.50 11.90
CA TYR A 202 -6.64 3.79 11.94
C TYR A 202 -7.17 4.30 10.60
N ALA A 203 -6.41 5.16 9.91
CA ALA A 203 -6.73 5.61 8.57
C ALA A 203 -6.80 4.44 7.58
N GLY A 204 -5.84 3.51 7.65
CA GLY A 204 -5.85 2.30 6.82
C GLY A 204 -7.11 1.45 7.02
N ARG A 205 -7.55 1.26 8.27
CA ARG A 205 -8.80 0.54 8.59
C ARG A 205 -10.04 1.25 8.03
N THR A 206 -10.07 2.58 8.12
CA THR A 206 -11.16 3.39 7.54
C THR A 206 -11.21 3.26 6.03
N LEU A 207 -10.05 3.33 5.37
CA LEU A 207 -9.93 3.17 3.93
C LEU A 207 -10.39 1.77 3.48
N ALA A 208 -10.04 0.73 4.22
CA ALA A 208 -10.44 -0.64 3.94
C ALA A 208 -11.97 -0.83 3.89
N LEU A 209 -12.70 -0.21 4.82
CA LEU A 209 -14.16 -0.25 4.81
C LEU A 209 -14.75 0.37 3.54
N ALA A 210 -14.17 1.49 3.08
CA ALA A 210 -14.63 2.15 1.86
C ALA A 210 -14.28 1.33 0.61
N ILE A 211 -13.10 0.72 0.56
CA ILE A 211 -12.68 -0.17 -0.53
C ILE A 211 -13.66 -1.34 -0.67
N VAL A 212 -13.92 -2.08 0.42
CA VAL A 212 -14.85 -3.22 0.40
C VAL A 212 -16.26 -2.81 0.00
N LYS A 213 -16.72 -1.62 0.44
CA LYS A 213 -18.00 -1.05 0.00
C LYS A 213 -18.05 -0.80 -1.51
N GLN A 214 -16.93 -0.45 -2.14
CA GLN A 214 -16.87 -0.29 -3.60
C GLN A 214 -16.79 -1.65 -4.30
N PHE A 215 -16.04 -2.62 -3.80
CA PHE A 215 -15.98 -3.98 -4.35
C PHE A 215 -17.38 -4.58 -4.52
N LYS A 216 -18.23 -4.45 -3.51
CA LYS A 216 -19.63 -4.95 -3.52
C LYS A 216 -20.53 -4.32 -4.59
N LYS A 217 -20.03 -3.35 -5.36
CA LYS A 217 -20.73 -2.76 -6.51
C LYS A 217 -20.24 -3.30 -7.85
N SER A 218 -19.26 -4.18 -7.84
CA SER A 218 -18.62 -4.76 -9.02
C SER A 218 -19.17 -6.14 -9.31
N ALA A 219 -19.81 -6.33 -10.45
CA ALA A 219 -20.27 -7.65 -10.87
C ALA A 219 -19.11 -8.65 -11.06
N ALA A 220 -17.91 -8.15 -11.43
CA ALA A 220 -16.72 -8.99 -11.50
C ALA A 220 -16.30 -9.50 -10.10
N PHE A 221 -16.35 -8.61 -9.10
CA PHE A 221 -16.07 -8.99 -7.71
C PHE A 221 -17.09 -10.04 -7.21
N GLU A 222 -18.38 -9.83 -7.42
CA GLU A 222 -19.43 -10.77 -6.99
C GLU A 222 -19.24 -12.16 -7.61
N ARG A 223 -18.98 -12.24 -8.92
CA ARG A 223 -18.71 -13.51 -9.61
C ARG A 223 -17.51 -14.25 -9.01
N ASP A 224 -16.41 -13.56 -8.77
CA ASP A 224 -15.19 -14.18 -8.28
C ASP A 224 -15.28 -14.50 -6.78
N PHE A 225 -16.05 -13.71 -6.02
CA PHE A 225 -16.44 -14.00 -4.64
C PHE A 225 -17.25 -15.30 -4.53
N ASP A 226 -18.26 -15.50 -5.39
CA ASP A 226 -19.07 -16.71 -5.40
C ASP A 226 -18.23 -17.95 -5.77
N ALA A 227 -17.28 -17.79 -6.70
CA ALA A 227 -16.37 -18.87 -7.08
C ALA A 227 -15.41 -19.24 -5.93
N ALA A 228 -14.90 -18.26 -5.19
CA ALA A 228 -14.09 -18.47 -4.00
C ALA A 228 -14.91 -19.10 -2.85
N LYS A 229 -16.16 -18.64 -2.67
CA LYS A 229 -17.08 -19.23 -1.67
C LYS A 229 -17.31 -20.71 -1.89
N ALA A 230 -17.64 -21.09 -3.13
CA ALA A 230 -17.88 -22.50 -3.48
C ALA A 230 -16.64 -23.38 -3.23
N GLU A 231 -15.44 -22.84 -3.53
CA GLU A 231 -14.17 -23.54 -3.30
C GLU A 231 -13.89 -23.72 -1.80
N LEU A 232 -14.08 -22.67 -0.99
CA LEU A 232 -13.91 -22.71 0.47
C LEU A 232 -14.93 -23.66 1.14
N ASP A 233 -16.20 -23.64 0.70
CA ASP A 233 -17.24 -24.54 1.22
C ASP A 233 -16.91 -26.02 0.93
N ALA A 234 -16.28 -26.30 -0.20
CA ALA A 234 -15.82 -27.64 -0.54
C ALA A 234 -14.63 -28.11 0.30
N ALA A 235 -13.70 -27.18 0.62
CA ALA A 235 -12.50 -27.48 1.40
C ALA A 235 -12.74 -27.67 2.90
N GLN A 236 -13.91 -27.29 3.42
CA GLN A 236 -14.30 -27.46 4.82
C GLN A 236 -15.02 -28.79 5.11
N LYS A 237 -15.32 -29.59 4.07
CA LYS A 237 -15.96 -30.89 4.18
C LYS A 237 -14.95 -32.01 4.41
#